data_409d8d58401847b598492f317283775e
#
_entry.id   409d8d58401847b598492f317283775e
#
_cell.length_a   1.000
_cell.length_b   1.000
_cell.length_c   1.000
_cell.angle_alpha   90.00
_cell.angle_beta   90.00
_cell.angle_gamma   90.00
#
_symmetry.space_group_name_H-M   'P 1'
#
loop_
_entity.id
_entity.type
_entity.pdbx_description
1 polymer ?
#
loop_
_entity_poly.entity_id
_entity_poly.type
_entity_poly.pdbx_seq_one_letter_code
_entity_poly.pdbx_strand_id
1 'polypeptide(L)'
;SLWCPTGAIKERSEIEKVQAALNNPDVKVIVHTAPATRVGFGEEFGQGAGAWAEGQQVDALRKLGFDYVLDTNWSADLTIMEEGSELVHRITSGGVLPQFTSCCPGWVKFVEYYYPDLIPNLSSAKSPTMMHGSTIKTYMAQELMNRGELDNPTQIYNVAIMPCTAKKFEIAREEFN
;
A
#
# COMPACT_ATOMS: atom_id res chain seq x y z
N SER A 1 13.14 -6.63 -13.56
CA SER A 1 14.41 -5.86 -13.60
C SER A 1 15.60 -6.73 -13.20
N LEU A 2 15.49 -7.60 -12.20
CA LEU A 2 16.58 -8.50 -11.75
C LEU A 2 17.16 -9.37 -12.86
N TRP A 3 16.38 -9.74 -13.86
CA TRP A 3 16.78 -10.60 -14.98
C TRP A 3 17.28 -9.82 -16.20
N CYS A 4 17.38 -8.50 -16.13
CA CYS A 4 17.92 -7.71 -17.22
C CYS A 4 19.45 -7.77 -17.19
N PRO A 5 20.13 -8.42 -18.17
CA PRO A 5 21.57 -8.64 -18.13
C PRO A 5 22.37 -7.35 -18.25
N THR A 6 21.79 -6.30 -18.84
CA THR A 6 22.43 -5.00 -19.02
C THR A 6 22.06 -3.99 -17.92
N GLY A 7 21.16 -4.36 -17.00
CA GLY A 7 20.65 -3.43 -15.97
C GLY A 7 19.88 -2.23 -16.52
N ALA A 8 19.44 -2.27 -17.78
CA ALA A 8 18.72 -1.18 -18.42
C ALA A 8 17.29 -1.01 -17.85
N ILE A 9 16.68 -2.12 -17.39
CA ILE A 9 15.36 -2.07 -16.78
C ILE A 9 15.51 -1.86 -15.27
N LYS A 10 15.18 -0.66 -14.81
CA LYS A 10 15.19 -0.28 -13.39
C LYS A 10 13.83 0.22 -12.97
N GLU A 11 13.54 0.11 -11.70
CA GLU A 11 12.37 0.76 -11.10
C GLU A 11 12.54 2.28 -11.10
N ARG A 12 11.43 2.98 -11.13
CA ARG A 12 11.43 4.43 -10.95
C ARG A 12 11.55 4.73 -9.44
N SER A 13 12.65 5.33 -9.02
CA SER A 13 12.83 5.75 -7.63
C SER A 13 11.90 6.92 -7.28
N GLU A 14 11.30 6.87 -6.10
CA GLU A 14 10.52 7.96 -5.51
C GLU A 14 11.21 8.56 -4.26
N ILE A 15 12.45 8.16 -3.97
CA ILE A 15 13.20 8.54 -2.75
C ILE A 15 13.33 10.07 -2.66
N GLU A 16 13.68 10.74 -3.76
CA GLU A 16 13.84 12.20 -3.76
C GLU A 16 12.54 12.94 -3.39
N LYS A 17 11.39 12.43 -3.85
CA LYS A 17 10.10 13.01 -3.51
C LYS A 17 9.77 12.83 -2.02
N VAL A 18 10.10 11.66 -1.47
CA VAL A 18 9.90 11.39 -0.04
C VAL A 18 10.80 12.30 0.80
N GLN A 19 12.08 12.44 0.42
CA GLN A 19 13.01 13.34 1.11
C GLN A 19 12.54 14.80 1.05
N ALA A 20 12.03 15.25 -0.10
CA ALA A 20 11.47 16.58 -0.22
C ALA A 20 10.24 16.78 0.69
N ALA A 21 9.38 15.78 0.80
CA ALA A 21 8.23 15.82 1.70
C ALA A 21 8.65 15.85 3.17
N LEU A 22 9.62 15.02 3.58
CA LEU A 22 10.16 15.01 4.96
C LEU A 22 10.82 16.35 5.37
N ASN A 23 11.35 17.09 4.40
CA ASN A 23 11.95 18.40 4.64
C ASN A 23 10.93 19.57 4.58
N ASN A 24 9.67 19.31 4.25
CA ASN A 24 8.65 20.32 4.15
C ASN A 24 7.85 20.41 5.48
N PRO A 25 7.98 21.50 6.25
CA PRO A 25 7.30 21.64 7.54
C PRO A 25 5.77 21.76 7.43
N ASP A 26 5.24 22.08 6.24
CA ASP A 26 3.80 22.25 6.02
C ASP A 26 3.08 20.92 5.72
N VAL A 27 3.84 19.82 5.70
CA VAL A 27 3.33 18.49 5.32
C VAL A 27 3.55 17.48 6.45
N LYS A 28 2.52 16.72 6.77
CA LYS A 28 2.62 15.52 7.61
C LYS A 28 2.94 14.30 6.75
N VAL A 29 4.09 13.68 6.99
CA VAL A 29 4.52 12.52 6.21
C VAL A 29 4.18 11.25 6.97
N ILE A 30 3.21 10.51 6.45
CA ILE A 30 2.72 9.26 7.03
C ILE A 30 3.21 8.10 6.19
N VAL A 31 3.88 7.13 6.80
CA VAL A 31 4.38 5.94 6.11
C VAL A 31 3.69 4.68 6.62
N HIS A 32 3.38 3.77 5.70
CA HIS A 32 2.97 2.42 6.06
C HIS A 32 3.84 1.36 5.37
N THR A 33 4.12 0.28 6.10
CA THR A 33 5.08 -0.75 5.65
C THR A 33 4.38 -2.07 5.37
N ALA A 34 4.77 -2.73 4.26
CA ALA A 34 4.34 -4.09 3.99
C ALA A 34 5.01 -5.09 4.96
N PRO A 35 4.35 -6.20 5.32
CA PRO A 35 4.92 -7.20 6.23
C PRO A 35 6.28 -7.75 5.77
N ALA A 36 6.46 -7.96 4.48
CA ALA A 36 7.69 -8.53 3.92
C ALA A 36 8.92 -7.63 4.09
N THR A 37 8.75 -6.31 4.22
CA THR A 37 9.88 -5.38 4.36
C THR A 37 10.62 -5.54 5.69
N ARG A 38 9.96 -6.09 6.72
CA ARG A 38 10.52 -6.33 8.05
C ARG A 38 11.66 -7.35 8.04
N VAL A 39 11.59 -8.30 7.11
CA VAL A 39 12.61 -9.34 6.92
C VAL A 39 13.78 -8.79 6.10
N GLY A 40 13.50 -8.17 4.95
CA GLY A 40 14.53 -7.57 4.11
C GLY A 40 15.32 -6.46 4.83
N PHE A 41 14.67 -5.69 5.69
CA PHE A 41 15.34 -4.65 6.49
C PHE A 41 16.44 -5.24 7.40
N GLY A 42 16.16 -6.35 8.06
CA GLY A 42 17.16 -7.01 8.92
C GLY A 42 18.38 -7.49 8.14
N GLU A 43 18.16 -8.08 6.97
CA GLU A 43 19.24 -8.58 6.09
C GLU A 43 20.16 -7.45 5.60
N GLU A 44 19.60 -6.31 5.20
CA GLU A 44 20.37 -5.14 4.75
C GLU A 44 21.28 -4.55 5.86
N PHE A 45 20.90 -4.73 7.12
CA PHE A 45 21.69 -4.26 8.26
C PHE A 45 22.53 -5.38 8.91
N GLY A 46 22.85 -6.45 8.15
CA GLY A 46 23.77 -7.49 8.56
C GLY A 46 23.21 -8.50 9.56
N GLN A 47 21.90 -8.55 9.74
CA GLN A 47 21.25 -9.65 10.45
C GLN A 47 21.17 -10.89 9.56
N GLY A 48 21.04 -12.05 10.16
CA GLY A 48 20.92 -13.30 9.40
C GLY A 48 19.68 -13.31 8.49
N ALA A 49 19.74 -14.13 7.43
CA ALA A 49 18.63 -14.31 6.49
C ALA A 49 17.33 -14.68 7.24
N GLY A 50 16.25 -14.00 6.93
CA GLY A 50 14.96 -14.19 7.58
C GLY A 50 14.82 -13.54 8.95
N ALA A 51 15.78 -12.71 9.38
CA ALA A 51 15.70 -12.00 10.65
C ALA A 51 14.50 -11.04 10.69
N TRP A 52 13.70 -11.12 11.74
CA TRP A 52 12.54 -10.27 11.93
C TRP A 52 12.93 -8.95 12.60
N ALA A 53 12.88 -7.86 11.85
CA ALA A 53 13.38 -6.54 12.27
C ALA A 53 12.28 -5.46 12.31
N GLU A 54 11.05 -5.83 12.71
CA GLU A 54 9.89 -4.92 12.72
C GLU A 54 10.13 -3.68 13.60
N GLY A 55 10.54 -3.89 14.85
CA GLY A 55 10.78 -2.77 15.79
C GLY A 55 11.90 -1.86 15.32
N GLN A 56 12.98 -2.43 14.77
CA GLN A 56 14.10 -1.65 14.23
C GLN A 56 13.68 -0.86 12.98
N GLN A 57 12.86 -1.42 12.11
CA GLN A 57 12.33 -0.72 10.95
C GLN A 57 11.45 0.47 11.37
N VAL A 58 10.56 0.29 12.34
CA VAL A 58 9.70 1.36 12.86
C VAL A 58 10.55 2.48 13.48
N ASP A 59 11.55 2.13 14.31
CA ASP A 59 12.43 3.11 14.93
C ASP A 59 13.27 3.88 13.90
N ALA A 60 13.79 3.17 12.89
CA ALA A 60 14.55 3.80 11.81
C ALA A 60 13.69 4.80 11.02
N LEU A 61 12.46 4.44 10.69
CA LEU A 61 11.54 5.35 9.97
C LEU A 61 11.19 6.58 10.80
N ARG A 62 10.97 6.42 12.11
CA ARG A 62 10.78 7.56 13.02
C ARG A 62 12.00 8.47 13.08
N LYS A 63 13.21 7.90 13.12
CA LYS A 63 14.47 8.65 13.09
C LYS A 63 14.73 9.37 11.76
N LEU A 64 14.18 8.86 10.66
CA LEU A 64 14.23 9.53 9.36
C LEU A 64 13.29 10.75 9.27
N GLY A 65 12.39 10.92 10.25
CA GLY A 65 11.50 12.08 10.33
C GLY A 65 10.07 11.83 9.88
N PHE A 66 9.64 10.57 9.69
CA PHE A 66 8.23 10.28 9.44
C PHE A 66 7.40 10.60 10.69
N ASP A 67 6.31 11.37 10.51
CA ASP A 67 5.42 11.75 11.61
C ASP A 67 4.67 10.55 12.18
N TYR A 68 4.21 9.65 11.30
CA TYR A 68 3.49 8.43 11.67
C TYR A 68 4.01 7.24 10.88
N VAL A 69 4.25 6.13 11.59
CA VAL A 69 4.66 4.85 11.01
C VAL A 69 3.58 3.83 11.31
N LEU A 70 2.93 3.33 10.27
CA LEU A 70 1.76 2.45 10.33
C LEU A 70 2.07 1.08 9.72
N ASP A 71 1.20 0.11 10.03
CA ASP A 71 1.30 -1.25 9.55
C ASP A 71 0.22 -1.55 8.50
N THR A 72 0.63 -1.97 7.31
CA THR A 72 -0.30 -2.36 6.23
C THR A 72 -1.15 -3.58 6.60
N ASN A 73 -0.77 -4.38 7.61
CA ASN A 73 -1.59 -5.48 8.11
C ASN A 73 -2.98 -5.00 8.57
N TRP A 74 -3.05 -3.84 9.20
CA TRP A 74 -4.33 -3.25 9.59
C TRP A 74 -5.29 -3.07 8.39
N SER A 75 -4.78 -2.56 7.29
CA SER A 75 -5.59 -2.40 6.07
C SER A 75 -5.82 -3.71 5.33
N ALA A 76 -4.96 -4.72 5.55
CA ALA A 76 -5.21 -6.07 5.05
C ALA A 76 -6.41 -6.71 5.79
N ASP A 77 -6.54 -6.51 7.08
CA ASP A 77 -7.71 -6.95 7.86
C ASP A 77 -8.99 -6.27 7.34
N LEU A 78 -8.92 -4.96 7.07
CA LEU A 78 -10.03 -4.23 6.45
C LEU A 78 -10.40 -4.80 5.08
N THR A 79 -9.40 -5.12 4.23
CA THR A 79 -9.62 -5.74 2.93
C THR A 79 -10.33 -7.10 3.06
N ILE A 80 -9.92 -7.93 4.02
CA ILE A 80 -10.56 -9.23 4.29
C ILE A 80 -12.03 -9.05 4.68
N MET A 81 -12.33 -8.06 5.50
CA MET A 81 -13.72 -7.77 5.91
C MET A 81 -14.57 -7.33 4.73
N GLU A 82 -14.05 -6.47 3.87
CA GLU A 82 -14.75 -5.99 2.67
C GLU A 82 -14.96 -7.14 1.64
N GLU A 83 -13.89 -7.88 1.32
CA GLU A 83 -13.98 -9.01 0.38
C GLU A 83 -14.87 -10.14 0.91
N GLY A 84 -14.81 -10.43 2.21
CA GLY A 84 -15.67 -11.41 2.86
C GLY A 84 -17.13 -11.00 2.84
N SER A 85 -17.43 -9.74 3.11
CA SER A 85 -18.78 -9.18 3.02
C SER A 85 -19.32 -9.22 1.59
N GLU A 86 -18.48 -8.89 0.61
CA GLU A 86 -18.82 -9.01 -0.81
C GLU A 86 -19.12 -10.45 -1.20
N LEU A 87 -18.32 -11.42 -0.75
CA LEU A 87 -18.53 -12.84 -1.01
C LEU A 87 -19.87 -13.32 -0.45
N VAL A 88 -20.16 -12.98 0.80
CA VAL A 88 -21.45 -13.33 1.43
C VAL A 88 -22.61 -12.72 0.63
N HIS A 89 -22.48 -11.45 0.22
CA HIS A 89 -23.49 -10.80 -0.60
C HIS A 89 -23.67 -11.51 -1.96
N ARG A 90 -22.60 -11.86 -2.65
CA ARG A 90 -22.65 -12.59 -3.94
C ARG A 90 -23.36 -13.95 -3.79
N ILE A 91 -23.06 -14.69 -2.72
CA ILE A 91 -23.69 -16.00 -2.45
C ILE A 91 -25.18 -15.85 -2.17
N THR A 92 -25.56 -14.88 -1.35
CA THR A 92 -26.96 -14.71 -0.88
C THR A 92 -27.86 -14.01 -1.89
N SER A 93 -27.30 -13.17 -2.77
CA SER A 93 -28.04 -12.37 -3.75
C SER A 93 -27.90 -12.89 -5.19
N GLY A 94 -27.28 -14.05 -5.41
CA GLY A 94 -27.12 -14.62 -6.75
C GLY A 94 -26.09 -13.88 -7.60
N GLY A 95 -25.02 -13.34 -6.99
CA GLY A 95 -23.94 -12.66 -7.70
C GLY A 95 -22.99 -13.61 -8.43
N VAL A 96 -22.04 -13.03 -9.18
CA VAL A 96 -21.07 -13.80 -10.00
C VAL A 96 -20.08 -14.54 -9.11
N LEU A 97 -19.95 -15.85 -9.34
CA LEU A 97 -19.00 -16.75 -8.66
C LEU A 97 -18.21 -17.56 -9.72
N PRO A 98 -16.95 -18.00 -9.39
CA PRO A 98 -16.21 -17.72 -8.16
C PRO A 98 -15.84 -16.24 -8.04
N GLN A 99 -15.65 -15.75 -6.79
CA GLN A 99 -15.05 -14.46 -6.54
C GLN A 99 -13.54 -14.61 -6.47
N PHE A 100 -12.81 -13.75 -7.18
CA PHE A 100 -11.36 -13.65 -7.11
C PHE A 100 -10.96 -12.37 -6.36
N THR A 101 -9.91 -12.45 -5.54
CA THR A 101 -9.34 -11.25 -4.92
C THR A 101 -8.68 -10.36 -5.96
N SER A 102 -8.62 -9.06 -5.72
CA SER A 102 -8.10 -8.03 -6.64
C SER A 102 -6.90 -7.25 -6.10
N CYS A 103 -6.32 -7.68 -4.97
CA CYS A 103 -5.24 -6.95 -4.30
C CYS A 103 -3.90 -6.96 -5.06
N CYS A 104 -3.69 -7.87 -6.02
CA CYS A 104 -2.48 -7.97 -6.81
C CYS A 104 -2.64 -7.25 -8.16
N PRO A 105 -1.94 -6.12 -8.41
CA PRO A 105 -2.07 -5.38 -9.67
C PRO A 105 -1.63 -6.18 -10.90
N GLY A 106 -0.65 -7.08 -10.72
CA GLY A 106 -0.20 -7.99 -11.78
C GLY A 106 -1.28 -9.00 -12.18
N TRP A 107 -2.00 -9.55 -11.20
CA TRP A 107 -3.13 -10.44 -11.41
C TRP A 107 -4.29 -9.73 -12.12
N VAL A 108 -4.68 -8.56 -11.62
CA VAL A 108 -5.75 -7.76 -12.24
C VAL A 108 -5.41 -7.44 -13.69
N LYS A 109 -4.17 -7.01 -13.97
CA LYS A 109 -3.72 -6.72 -15.32
C LYS A 109 -3.71 -7.96 -16.23
N PHE A 110 -3.33 -9.12 -15.68
CA PHE A 110 -3.38 -10.39 -16.39
C PHE A 110 -4.82 -10.75 -16.79
N VAL A 111 -5.79 -10.61 -15.88
CA VAL A 111 -7.21 -10.83 -16.18
C VAL A 111 -7.70 -9.87 -17.25
N GLU A 112 -7.39 -8.58 -17.12
CA GLU A 112 -7.80 -7.55 -18.09
C GLU A 112 -7.33 -7.88 -19.53
N TYR A 113 -6.12 -8.40 -19.68
CA TYR A 113 -5.55 -8.70 -21.01
C TYR A 113 -5.95 -10.05 -21.58
N TYR A 114 -5.98 -11.08 -20.77
CA TYR A 114 -6.10 -12.44 -21.25
C TYR A 114 -7.45 -13.09 -20.97
N TYR A 115 -8.20 -12.58 -19.98
CA TYR A 115 -9.47 -13.14 -19.54
C TYR A 115 -10.48 -12.05 -19.19
N PRO A 116 -10.81 -11.13 -20.12
CA PRO A 116 -11.69 -10.00 -19.82
C PRO A 116 -13.08 -10.42 -19.35
N ASP A 117 -13.55 -11.58 -19.78
CA ASP A 117 -14.83 -12.14 -19.36
C ASP A 117 -14.87 -12.49 -17.83
N LEU A 118 -13.70 -12.61 -17.18
CA LEU A 118 -13.59 -12.85 -15.75
C LEU A 118 -13.49 -11.55 -14.92
N ILE A 119 -13.49 -10.38 -15.54
CA ILE A 119 -13.48 -9.10 -14.79
C ILE A 119 -14.65 -9.02 -13.78
N PRO A 120 -15.88 -9.45 -14.10
CA PRO A 120 -16.99 -9.46 -13.13
C PRO A 120 -16.76 -10.38 -11.93
N ASN A 121 -15.83 -11.33 -12.03
CA ASN A 121 -15.46 -12.24 -10.94
C ASN A 121 -14.46 -11.60 -9.96
N LEU A 122 -13.76 -10.52 -10.34
CA LEU A 122 -12.85 -9.82 -9.44
C LEU A 122 -13.64 -9.14 -8.31
N SER A 123 -13.05 -9.13 -7.12
CA SER A 123 -13.58 -8.33 -6.02
C SER A 123 -13.50 -6.83 -6.34
N SER A 124 -14.50 -6.09 -5.94
CA SER A 124 -14.52 -4.62 -6.04
C SER A 124 -13.69 -3.94 -4.95
N ALA A 125 -13.21 -4.70 -3.95
CA ALA A 125 -12.41 -4.17 -2.87
C ALA A 125 -11.05 -3.66 -3.34
N LYS A 126 -10.64 -2.51 -2.83
CA LYS A 126 -9.29 -1.98 -3.04
C LYS A 126 -8.24 -2.88 -2.38
N SER A 127 -7.01 -2.86 -2.90
CA SER A 127 -5.89 -3.54 -2.23
C SER A 127 -5.61 -2.94 -0.84
N PRO A 128 -4.97 -3.69 0.08
CA PRO A 128 -4.57 -3.16 1.38
C PRO A 128 -3.79 -1.85 1.30
N THR A 129 -2.90 -1.71 0.31
CA THR A 129 -2.16 -0.46 0.07
C THR A 129 -3.10 0.71 -0.22
N MET A 130 -4.06 0.50 -1.11
CA MET A 130 -5.02 1.54 -1.50
C MET A 130 -6.04 1.83 -0.40
N MET A 131 -6.50 0.80 0.32
CA MET A 131 -7.37 0.99 1.50
C MET A 131 -6.67 1.80 2.58
N HIS A 132 -5.39 1.52 2.84
CA HIS A 132 -4.61 2.29 3.81
C HIS A 132 -4.51 3.76 3.40
N GLY A 133 -4.16 4.02 2.14
CA GLY A 133 -4.11 5.37 1.60
C GLY A 133 -5.44 6.11 1.72
N SER A 134 -6.54 5.46 1.38
CA SER A 134 -7.89 6.02 1.52
C SER A 134 -8.22 6.35 2.97
N THR A 135 -7.94 5.43 3.91
CA THR A 135 -8.24 5.62 5.33
C THR A 135 -7.38 6.70 5.97
N ILE A 136 -6.09 6.80 5.57
CA ILE A 136 -5.21 7.89 6.01
C ILE A 136 -5.76 9.25 5.56
N LYS A 137 -6.19 9.35 4.30
CA LYS A 137 -6.69 10.61 3.72
C LYS A 137 -8.10 10.99 4.18
N THR A 138 -8.84 10.08 4.79
CA THR A 138 -10.21 10.32 5.28
C THR A 138 -10.26 10.27 6.81
N TYR A 139 -10.33 9.07 7.39
CA TYR A 139 -10.51 8.88 8.82
C TYR A 139 -9.37 9.46 9.66
N MET A 140 -8.11 9.08 9.34
CA MET A 140 -6.96 9.56 10.10
C MET A 140 -6.77 11.09 9.92
N ALA A 141 -6.99 11.61 8.72
CA ALA A 141 -6.95 13.05 8.47
C ALA A 141 -7.95 13.80 9.37
N GLN A 142 -9.19 13.29 9.49
CA GLN A 142 -10.19 13.89 10.37
C GLN A 142 -9.76 13.84 11.84
N GLU A 143 -9.20 12.74 12.31
CA GLU A 143 -8.67 12.63 13.66
C GLU A 143 -7.52 13.61 13.94
N LEU A 144 -6.60 13.78 12.97
CA LEU A 144 -5.50 14.73 13.11
C LEU A 144 -5.98 16.18 13.09
N MET A 145 -6.99 16.50 12.27
CA MET A 145 -7.63 17.82 12.30
C MET A 145 -8.34 18.10 13.63
N ASN A 146 -9.05 17.10 14.18
CA ASN A 146 -9.69 17.22 15.49
C ASN A 146 -8.69 17.48 16.63
N ARG A 147 -7.45 16.98 16.48
CA ARG A 147 -6.33 17.21 17.42
C ARG A 147 -5.59 18.53 17.17
N GLY A 148 -5.91 19.26 16.11
CA GLY A 148 -5.20 20.47 15.71
C GLY A 148 -3.81 20.24 15.11
N GLU A 149 -3.55 19.03 14.62
CA GLU A 149 -2.28 18.65 13.98
C GLU A 149 -2.27 18.94 12.47
N LEU A 150 -3.44 19.11 11.88
CA LEU A 150 -3.66 19.45 10.45
C LEU A 150 -4.78 20.47 10.31
N ASP A 151 -4.68 21.31 9.28
CA ASP A 151 -5.77 22.21 8.86
C ASP A 151 -6.67 21.56 7.81
N ASN A 152 -6.09 20.72 6.95
CA ASN A 152 -6.81 20.00 5.89
C ASN A 152 -6.09 18.72 5.45
N PRO A 153 -6.81 17.75 4.82
CA PRO A 153 -6.24 16.47 4.40
C PRO A 153 -5.14 16.57 3.33
N THR A 154 -5.03 17.69 2.61
CA THR A 154 -4.02 17.87 1.55
C THR A 154 -2.61 18.02 2.12
N GLN A 155 -2.48 18.36 3.42
CA GLN A 155 -1.22 18.44 4.13
C GLN A 155 -0.61 17.04 4.44
N ILE A 156 -1.33 15.96 4.18
CA ILE A 156 -0.78 14.61 4.36
C ILE A 156 -0.06 14.15 3.09
N TYR A 157 1.20 13.78 3.23
CA TYR A 157 1.95 13.04 2.23
C TYR A 157 2.05 11.56 2.65
N ASN A 158 1.32 10.70 1.95
CA ASN A 158 1.28 9.27 2.28
C ASN A 158 2.35 8.50 1.51
N VAL A 159 3.16 7.72 2.23
CA VAL A 159 4.23 6.89 1.69
C VAL A 159 3.94 5.41 1.96
N ALA A 160 4.03 4.59 0.93
CA ALA A 160 3.90 3.14 1.04
C ALA A 160 5.25 2.48 0.76
N ILE A 161 5.82 1.78 1.75
CA ILE A 161 7.03 0.98 1.57
C ILE A 161 6.61 -0.45 1.24
N MET A 162 6.71 -0.78 -0.06
CA MET A 162 6.23 -2.03 -0.62
C MET A 162 7.34 -2.72 -1.43
N PRO A 163 7.51 -4.05 -1.30
CA PRO A 163 8.47 -4.79 -2.14
C PRO A 163 7.95 -4.95 -3.58
N CYS A 164 6.65 -4.78 -3.80
CA CYS A 164 5.99 -4.95 -5.09
C CYS A 164 6.03 -3.65 -5.91
N THR A 165 6.84 -3.60 -6.97
CA THR A 165 6.91 -2.44 -7.87
C THR A 165 5.63 -2.19 -8.66
N ALA A 166 4.79 -3.22 -8.86
CA ALA A 166 3.48 -3.09 -9.51
C ALA A 166 2.49 -2.22 -8.72
N LYS A 167 2.73 -1.98 -7.42
CA LYS A 167 1.95 -1.02 -6.64
C LYS A 167 2.07 0.41 -7.16
N LYS A 168 3.20 0.78 -7.78
CA LYS A 168 3.34 2.09 -8.46
C LYS A 168 2.42 2.22 -9.67
N PHE A 169 2.18 1.11 -10.37
CA PHE A 169 1.20 1.06 -11.46
C PHE A 169 -0.22 1.17 -10.91
N GLU A 170 -0.53 0.45 -9.82
CA GLU A 170 -1.87 0.47 -9.21
C GLU A 170 -2.27 1.89 -8.79
N ILE A 171 -1.40 2.60 -8.07
CA ILE A 171 -1.71 3.96 -7.60
C ILE A 171 -1.82 5.00 -8.73
N ALA A 172 -1.33 4.68 -9.92
CA ALA A 172 -1.41 5.56 -11.09
C ALA A 172 -2.62 5.27 -11.99
N ARG A 173 -3.46 4.30 -11.63
CA ARG A 173 -4.69 3.98 -12.39
C ARG A 173 -5.71 5.11 -12.22
N GLU A 174 -6.39 5.43 -13.30
CA GLU A 174 -7.39 6.53 -13.35
C GLU A 174 -8.57 6.30 -12.40
N GLU A 175 -8.93 5.04 -12.13
CA GLU A 175 -10.02 4.66 -11.24
C GLU A 175 -9.76 5.03 -9.77
N PHE A 176 -8.52 5.36 -9.42
CA PHE A 176 -8.10 5.69 -8.05
C PHE A 176 -7.73 7.16 -7.85
N ASN A 177 -7.80 7.97 -8.90
CA ASN A 177 -7.49 9.42 -8.88
C ASN A 177 -8.75 10.27 -8.82
#